data_6dceeaddba9c626c0d4cc4621fbe3e43
#
_entry.id   6dceeaddba9c626c0d4cc4621fbe3e43
#
_cell.length_a   1.000
_cell.length_b   1.000
_cell.length_c   1.000
_cell.angle_alpha   90.00
_cell.angle_beta   90.00
_cell.angle_gamma   90.00
#
_symmetry.space_group_name_H-M   'P 1'
#
loop_
_entity.id
_entity.type
_entity.pdbx_description
1 polymer ?
#
loop_
_entity_poly.entity_id
_entity_poly.type
_entity_poly.pdbx_seq_one_letter_code
_entity_poly.pdbx_strand_id
1 'polypeptide(L)'
;GASAISTSAGLSQPAERGQGHREPPLDIDGYERLLDRPLWGQRELYLQSYRTYAYDDALFADTPYRPGGQLAPAGLNRDLPHQVLAEAHSRGLAAHLQLAPTGVPGLRPEDQVHYPDGSMPGAQRVARQGCLNNPAVRPYIVAVVLDAAQQFPEADGLFLDWVEYTVYDLRDHFACTCPHCARAAQAWGYDWERILRDVRALWDRLHRLDAQDLERIQRIARTPSALLELLQTYPGWLDFLRFKGETVTRLYAEIRQQMNVAGATRMELGANGWAPPFNRSSGMDYRALAGVCQSVRPKLYTFHWSVLPRWYGQLLREWNPGLPESLLLDTLVAALDLPDDVSPRTFAHYHIPAPEENHPARPEAWRSKLDEVVDQVAGRTRCYAYAHSYRPADQWKRMVAVVRDSRVDGMWVTRYGYMTDAKLHILADMWR
;
A
#
# COMPACT_ATOMS: atom_id res chain seq x y z
N GLY A 1 27.34 -1.30 1.31
CA GLY A 1 26.62 -2.53 0.98
C GLY A 1 25.23 -2.55 1.59
N ALA A 2 24.42 -3.59 1.33
CA ALA A 2 23.16 -3.77 2.02
C ALA A 2 23.40 -3.99 3.52
N SER A 3 22.53 -3.43 4.37
CA SER A 3 22.57 -3.60 5.83
C SER A 3 21.44 -4.50 6.32
N ALA A 4 20.44 -4.79 5.50
CA ALA A 4 19.30 -5.62 5.85
C ALA A 4 18.70 -6.31 4.63
N ILE A 5 17.99 -7.41 4.87
CA ILE A 5 17.12 -8.09 3.91
C ILE A 5 15.70 -8.22 4.46
N SER A 6 14.75 -8.44 3.58
CA SER A 6 13.40 -8.85 3.95
C SER A 6 12.96 -10.02 3.07
N THR A 7 12.31 -11.01 3.69
CA THR A 7 11.80 -12.21 3.01
C THR A 7 10.35 -12.48 3.42
N SER A 8 9.74 -13.49 2.79
CA SER A 8 8.40 -13.99 3.13
C SER A 8 8.49 -15.11 4.17
N ALA A 9 7.49 -15.24 5.02
CA ALA A 9 7.31 -16.39 5.91
C ALA A 9 6.82 -17.65 5.17
N GLY A 10 6.45 -17.53 3.90
CA GLY A 10 6.03 -18.65 3.06
C GLY A 10 7.10 -19.05 2.04
N LEU A 11 6.82 -20.09 1.30
CA LEU A 11 7.63 -20.49 0.16
C LEU A 11 6.77 -20.64 -1.09
N SER A 12 7.39 -20.49 -2.25
CA SER A 12 6.75 -20.70 -3.55
C SER A 12 7.62 -21.57 -4.42
N GLN A 13 6.98 -22.38 -5.25
CA GLN A 13 7.65 -23.16 -6.27
C GLN A 13 7.00 -22.95 -7.62
N PRO A 14 7.74 -23.14 -8.75
CA PRO A 14 7.16 -23.11 -10.08
C PRO A 14 6.00 -24.11 -10.19
N ALA A 15 4.95 -23.69 -10.89
CA ALA A 15 3.77 -24.48 -11.22
C ALA A 15 3.50 -24.40 -12.71
N GLU A 16 2.60 -25.25 -13.21
CA GLU A 16 2.15 -25.18 -14.60
C GLU A 16 1.33 -23.90 -14.86
N ARG A 17 1.33 -23.46 -16.11
CA ARG A 17 0.55 -22.29 -16.53
C ARG A 17 -0.93 -22.46 -16.16
N GLY A 18 -1.47 -21.46 -15.44
CA GLY A 18 -2.86 -21.48 -14.95
C GLY A 18 -3.02 -22.14 -13.57
N GLN A 19 -1.96 -22.68 -12.98
CA GLN A 19 -1.95 -23.16 -11.60
C GLN A 19 -1.30 -22.11 -10.68
N GLY A 20 -1.84 -21.97 -9.46
CA GLY A 20 -1.33 -20.99 -8.51
C GLY A 20 -1.56 -19.53 -8.96
N HIS A 21 -0.61 -18.66 -8.74
CA HIS A 21 -0.68 -17.25 -9.15
C HIS A 21 0.45 -16.91 -10.15
N ARG A 22 0.13 -16.01 -11.08
CA ARG A 22 1.11 -15.52 -12.05
C ARG A 22 2.10 -14.56 -11.38
N GLU A 23 3.38 -14.70 -11.76
CA GLU A 23 4.47 -13.81 -11.36
C GLU A 23 5.23 -13.30 -12.60
N PRO A 24 5.28 -12.01 -12.89
CA PRO A 24 4.60 -10.92 -12.18
C PRO A 24 3.08 -11.00 -12.29
N PRO A 25 2.34 -10.49 -11.29
CA PRO A 25 0.89 -10.50 -11.35
C PRO A 25 0.37 -9.66 -12.53
N LEU A 26 -0.75 -10.10 -13.13
CA LEU A 26 -1.50 -9.27 -14.09
C LEU A 26 -2.19 -8.15 -13.35
N ASP A 27 -2.08 -6.95 -13.89
CA ASP A 27 -2.83 -5.80 -13.41
C ASP A 27 -4.16 -5.66 -14.16
N ILE A 28 -5.10 -4.89 -13.59
CA ILE A 28 -6.48 -4.78 -14.10
C ILE A 28 -6.53 -4.21 -15.53
N ASP A 29 -5.57 -3.37 -15.94
CA ASP A 29 -5.55 -2.78 -17.27
C ASP A 29 -4.98 -3.69 -18.37
N GLY A 30 -4.61 -4.92 -18.02
CA GLY A 30 -4.23 -5.97 -18.98
C GLY A 30 -2.85 -5.84 -19.59
N TYR A 31 -2.01 -4.91 -19.14
CA TYR A 31 -0.62 -4.83 -19.59
C TYR A 31 0.21 -5.98 -19.03
N GLU A 32 0.99 -6.62 -19.91
CA GLU A 32 1.90 -7.67 -19.49
C GLU A 32 3.13 -7.10 -18.81
N ARG A 33 3.41 -7.59 -17.60
CA ARG A 33 4.68 -7.36 -16.92
C ARG A 33 5.55 -8.60 -16.99
N LEU A 34 6.84 -8.38 -17.15
CA LEU A 34 7.85 -9.45 -17.16
C LEU A 34 8.89 -9.18 -16.08
N LEU A 35 9.47 -10.23 -15.54
CA LEU A 35 10.61 -10.13 -14.64
C LEU A 35 11.83 -9.62 -15.41
N ASP A 36 12.51 -8.60 -14.89
CA ASP A 36 13.78 -8.14 -15.47
C ASP A 36 14.90 -9.14 -15.23
N ARG A 37 14.89 -9.78 -14.06
CA ARG A 37 15.75 -10.91 -13.74
C ARG A 37 14.95 -12.20 -13.88
N PRO A 38 15.34 -13.09 -14.81
CA PRO A 38 14.71 -14.41 -14.90
C PRO A 38 14.85 -15.18 -13.58
N LEU A 39 13.77 -15.78 -13.12
CA LEU A 39 13.76 -16.74 -12.02
C LEU A 39 13.53 -18.13 -12.63
N TRP A 40 14.30 -19.12 -12.24
CA TRP A 40 14.32 -20.45 -12.86
C TRP A 40 14.39 -20.41 -14.41
N GLY A 41 15.11 -19.42 -14.94
CA GLY A 41 15.27 -19.22 -16.38
C GLY A 41 14.05 -18.60 -17.10
N GLN A 42 13.02 -18.19 -16.39
CA GLN A 42 11.78 -17.67 -16.96
C GLN A 42 11.51 -16.25 -16.51
N ARG A 43 10.99 -15.39 -17.41
CA ARG A 43 10.57 -14.01 -17.12
C ARG A 43 9.09 -13.89 -16.75
N GLU A 44 8.32 -14.95 -16.92
CA GLU A 44 6.94 -15.13 -16.50
C GLU A 44 6.80 -16.51 -15.86
N LEU A 45 6.20 -16.57 -14.70
CA LEU A 45 6.04 -17.76 -13.91
C LEU A 45 4.61 -17.95 -13.45
N TYR A 46 4.25 -19.19 -13.17
CA TYR A 46 3.13 -19.51 -12.30
C TYR A 46 3.72 -20.14 -11.03
N LEU A 47 3.24 -19.69 -9.88
CA LEU A 47 3.80 -20.07 -8.58
C LEU A 47 2.70 -20.64 -7.70
N GLN A 48 2.94 -21.84 -7.20
CA GLN A 48 2.18 -22.39 -6.09
C GLN A 48 2.84 -21.96 -4.79
N SER A 49 2.10 -21.22 -3.97
CA SER A 49 2.58 -20.75 -2.67
C SER A 49 2.06 -21.62 -1.53
N TYR A 50 2.93 -21.81 -0.52
CA TYR A 50 2.65 -22.65 0.64
C TYR A 50 3.03 -21.91 1.92
N ARG A 51 2.32 -22.22 3.01
CA ARG A 51 2.77 -21.92 4.37
C ARG A 51 3.91 -22.86 4.75
N THR A 52 4.88 -22.36 5.49
CA THR A 52 6.01 -23.16 5.96
C THR A 52 5.75 -23.77 7.34
N TYR A 53 4.78 -23.26 8.07
CA TYR A 53 4.40 -23.70 9.42
C TYR A 53 2.88 -23.86 9.56
N ALA A 54 2.48 -24.65 10.55
CA ALA A 54 1.08 -24.72 10.98
C ALA A 54 0.80 -23.53 11.91
N TYR A 55 -0.26 -22.78 11.60
CA TYR A 55 -0.67 -21.67 12.47
C TYR A 55 -1.21 -22.20 13.83
N ASP A 56 -1.09 -21.38 14.86
CA ASP A 56 -1.68 -21.67 16.18
C ASP A 56 -3.16 -21.27 16.18
N ASP A 57 -4.06 -22.25 16.15
CA ASP A 57 -5.52 -22.04 16.17
C ASP A 57 -5.99 -21.20 17.36
N ALA A 58 -5.28 -21.24 18.51
CA ALA A 58 -5.66 -20.48 19.69
C ALA A 58 -5.59 -18.96 19.46
N LEU A 59 -4.67 -18.50 18.63
CA LEU A 59 -4.55 -17.08 18.28
C LEU A 59 -5.75 -16.58 17.47
N PHE A 60 -6.46 -17.47 16.79
CA PHE A 60 -7.60 -17.14 15.93
C PHE A 60 -8.96 -17.42 16.60
N ALA A 61 -9.00 -17.61 17.93
CA ALA A 61 -10.24 -17.93 18.64
C ALA A 61 -11.30 -16.83 18.53
N ASP A 62 -10.88 -15.57 18.49
CA ASP A 62 -11.78 -14.39 18.45
C ASP A 62 -12.19 -13.96 17.03
N THR A 63 -11.92 -14.79 16.01
CA THR A 63 -12.27 -14.51 14.62
C THR A 63 -12.80 -15.77 13.92
N PRO A 64 -13.79 -15.63 12.99
CA PRO A 64 -14.25 -16.76 12.20
C PRO A 64 -13.26 -17.15 11.08
N TYR A 65 -12.21 -16.38 10.89
CA TYR A 65 -11.25 -16.55 9.78
C TYR A 65 -10.03 -17.36 10.20
N ARG A 66 -9.44 -18.05 9.23
CA ARG A 66 -8.20 -18.81 9.37
C ARG A 66 -7.23 -18.46 8.25
N PRO A 67 -5.91 -18.52 8.48
CA PRO A 67 -4.91 -18.31 7.43
C PRO A 67 -5.12 -19.25 6.26
N GLY A 68 -5.12 -18.66 5.07
CA GLY A 68 -5.26 -19.43 3.82
C GLY A 68 -3.97 -20.14 3.40
N GLY A 69 -4.06 -20.82 2.25
CA GLY A 69 -2.96 -21.57 1.69
C GLY A 69 -2.75 -22.94 2.35
N GLN A 70 -2.13 -23.83 1.59
CA GLN A 70 -1.77 -25.15 2.07
C GLN A 70 -0.45 -25.12 2.84
N LEU A 71 -0.30 -25.99 3.83
CA LEU A 71 1.01 -26.26 4.43
C LEU A 71 1.88 -26.96 3.40
N ALA A 72 3.14 -26.54 3.27
CA ALA A 72 4.09 -27.13 2.34
C ALA A 72 4.16 -28.66 2.53
N PRO A 73 4.13 -29.45 1.44
CA PRO A 73 4.35 -30.90 1.50
C PRO A 73 5.68 -31.23 2.18
N ALA A 74 5.79 -32.43 2.76
CA ALA A 74 7.00 -32.87 3.46
C ALA A 74 8.27 -32.89 2.56
N GLY A 75 8.11 -32.96 1.24
CA GLY A 75 9.22 -32.90 0.29
C GLY A 75 9.76 -31.50 0.02
N LEU A 76 9.09 -30.45 0.50
CA LEU A 76 9.56 -29.06 0.37
C LEU A 76 10.28 -28.62 1.65
N ASN A 77 11.32 -27.80 1.48
CA ASN A 77 12.11 -27.28 2.57
C ASN A 77 11.30 -26.23 3.37
N ARG A 78 10.58 -26.68 4.40
CA ARG A 78 9.80 -25.80 5.29
C ARG A 78 10.67 -24.85 6.10
N ASP A 79 11.93 -25.21 6.33
CA ASP A 79 12.88 -24.41 7.11
C ASP A 79 13.55 -23.30 6.29
N LEU A 80 13.21 -23.19 4.98
CA LEU A 80 13.83 -22.19 4.09
C LEU A 80 13.78 -20.76 4.63
N PRO A 81 12.66 -20.23 5.15
CA PRO A 81 12.65 -18.88 5.73
C PRO A 81 13.61 -18.74 6.92
N HIS A 82 13.68 -19.71 7.83
CA HIS A 82 14.64 -19.73 8.94
C HIS A 82 16.09 -19.74 8.45
N GLN A 83 16.38 -20.56 7.42
CA GLN A 83 17.71 -20.61 6.81
C GLN A 83 18.10 -19.28 6.18
N VAL A 84 17.15 -18.58 5.53
CA VAL A 84 17.39 -17.24 4.95
C VAL A 84 17.69 -16.22 6.04
N LEU A 85 16.94 -16.23 7.16
CA LEU A 85 17.20 -15.35 8.29
C LEU A 85 18.58 -15.63 8.91
N ALA A 86 18.91 -16.90 9.16
CA ALA A 86 20.19 -17.31 9.71
C ALA A 86 21.37 -16.93 8.80
N GLU A 87 21.25 -17.14 7.50
CA GLU A 87 22.27 -16.76 6.52
C GLU A 87 22.47 -15.23 6.45
N ALA A 88 21.38 -14.44 6.56
CA ALA A 88 21.47 -13.00 6.66
C ALA A 88 22.27 -12.57 7.88
N HIS A 89 21.96 -13.12 9.06
CA HIS A 89 22.68 -12.86 10.30
C HIS A 89 24.15 -13.27 10.23
N SER A 90 24.46 -14.43 9.61
CA SER A 90 25.84 -14.87 9.42
C SER A 90 26.69 -13.89 8.62
N ARG A 91 26.05 -13.08 7.77
CA ARG A 91 26.63 -12.01 6.95
C ARG A 91 26.58 -10.63 7.62
N GLY A 92 26.12 -10.54 8.85
CA GLY A 92 25.96 -9.27 9.58
C GLY A 92 24.82 -8.39 9.05
N LEU A 93 23.82 -8.97 8.39
CA LEU A 93 22.64 -8.27 7.90
C LEU A 93 21.49 -8.41 8.87
N ALA A 94 20.73 -7.35 9.10
CA ALA A 94 19.43 -7.48 9.74
C ALA A 94 18.45 -8.23 8.85
N ALA A 95 17.62 -9.09 9.44
CA ALA A 95 16.73 -9.99 8.72
C ALA A 95 15.28 -9.79 9.14
N HIS A 96 14.43 -9.39 8.18
CA HIS A 96 13.05 -9.02 8.43
C HIS A 96 12.09 -9.92 7.64
N LEU A 97 10.86 -10.05 8.13
CA LEU A 97 9.76 -10.65 7.40
C LEU A 97 8.77 -9.58 6.94
N GLN A 98 8.30 -9.70 5.70
CA GLN A 98 7.19 -8.90 5.19
C GLN A 98 5.90 -9.70 5.22
N LEU A 99 4.85 -9.12 5.81
CA LEU A 99 3.53 -9.70 5.94
C LEU A 99 2.47 -8.78 5.30
N ALA A 100 1.45 -9.39 4.70
CA ALA A 100 0.25 -8.70 4.22
C ALA A 100 -0.99 -9.26 4.94
N PRO A 101 -1.18 -8.93 6.24
CA PRO A 101 -2.14 -9.61 7.09
C PRO A 101 -3.60 -9.26 6.82
N THR A 102 -3.88 -8.26 5.97
CA THR A 102 -5.25 -7.84 5.60
C THR A 102 -5.89 -8.70 4.51
N GLY A 103 -5.15 -9.64 3.92
CA GLY A 103 -5.67 -10.63 2.99
C GLY A 103 -6.46 -11.71 3.74
N VAL A 104 -7.74 -11.48 4.01
CA VAL A 104 -8.61 -12.38 4.78
C VAL A 104 -9.18 -13.45 3.86
N PRO A 105 -8.81 -14.73 4.02
CA PRO A 105 -9.36 -15.82 3.19
C PRO A 105 -10.84 -16.03 3.48
N GLY A 106 -11.64 -16.22 2.42
CA GLY A 106 -13.08 -16.42 2.57
C GLY A 106 -13.82 -15.22 3.16
N LEU A 107 -13.27 -14.00 3.02
CA LEU A 107 -13.89 -12.77 3.52
C LEU A 107 -15.34 -12.67 3.08
N ARG A 108 -16.25 -12.63 4.06
CA ARG A 108 -17.69 -12.55 3.84
C ARG A 108 -18.06 -11.17 3.31
N PRO A 109 -19.12 -11.04 2.47
CA PRO A 109 -19.57 -9.75 1.95
C PRO A 109 -19.83 -8.72 3.05
N GLU A 110 -20.50 -9.08 4.13
CA GLU A 110 -20.85 -8.22 5.25
C GLU A 110 -19.65 -7.71 6.07
N ASP A 111 -18.48 -8.35 5.92
CA ASP A 111 -17.25 -7.98 6.61
C ASP A 111 -16.35 -7.08 5.77
N GLN A 112 -16.71 -6.82 4.51
CA GLN A 112 -15.97 -5.94 3.61
C GLN A 112 -16.17 -4.46 4.00
N VAL A 113 -15.33 -3.61 3.40
CA VAL A 113 -15.54 -2.16 3.46
C VAL A 113 -16.80 -1.76 2.68
N HIS A 114 -17.50 -0.71 3.13
CA HIS A 114 -18.69 -0.17 2.47
C HIS A 114 -18.44 1.26 1.97
N TYR A 115 -18.99 1.56 0.81
CA TYR A 115 -19.02 2.91 0.24
C TYR A 115 -20.20 3.73 0.80
N PRO A 116 -20.27 5.06 0.58
CA PRO A 116 -21.32 5.93 1.13
C PRO A 116 -22.74 5.59 0.70
N ASP A 117 -22.91 4.96 -0.47
CA ASP A 117 -24.18 4.48 -1.00
C ASP A 117 -24.58 3.09 -0.47
N GLY A 118 -23.76 2.49 0.39
CA GLY A 118 -23.94 1.16 0.94
C GLY A 118 -23.42 0.02 0.06
N SER A 119 -22.95 0.31 -1.15
CA SER A 119 -22.33 -0.69 -2.01
C SER A 119 -20.94 -1.14 -1.46
N MET A 120 -20.47 -2.26 -1.97
CA MET A 120 -19.22 -2.88 -1.57
C MET A 120 -18.30 -3.06 -2.77
N PRO A 121 -16.96 -3.20 -2.56
CA PRO A 121 -16.04 -3.51 -3.63
C PRO A 121 -16.40 -4.79 -4.38
N GLY A 122 -16.35 -4.75 -5.71
CA GLY A 122 -16.53 -5.93 -6.56
C GLY A 122 -15.45 -6.99 -6.34
N ALA A 123 -15.72 -8.22 -6.83
CA ALA A 123 -14.78 -9.35 -6.71
C ALA A 123 -13.47 -9.14 -7.49
N GLN A 124 -13.56 -8.44 -8.62
CA GLN A 124 -12.40 -8.18 -9.49
C GLN A 124 -11.80 -6.81 -9.17
N ARG A 125 -10.80 -6.79 -8.30
CA ARG A 125 -10.05 -5.59 -7.98
C ARG A 125 -8.66 -5.96 -7.45
N VAL A 126 -7.72 -5.03 -7.52
CA VAL A 126 -6.33 -5.22 -7.08
C VAL A 126 -6.24 -5.66 -5.61
N ALA A 127 -7.09 -5.13 -4.75
CA ALA A 127 -7.14 -5.52 -3.34
C ALA A 127 -8.58 -5.60 -2.83
N ARG A 128 -8.93 -6.74 -2.21
CA ARG A 128 -10.15 -6.89 -1.40
C ARG A 128 -9.76 -6.72 0.05
N GLN A 129 -10.52 -5.91 0.77
CA GLN A 129 -10.21 -5.60 2.15
C GLN A 129 -11.45 -5.71 3.04
N GLY A 130 -11.29 -6.37 4.17
CA GLY A 130 -12.24 -6.33 5.27
C GLY A 130 -12.18 -4.98 5.99
N CYS A 131 -13.28 -4.62 6.63
CA CYS A 131 -13.33 -3.40 7.44
C CYS A 131 -12.37 -3.52 8.65
N LEU A 132 -11.41 -2.61 8.79
CA LEU A 132 -10.42 -2.62 9.87
C LEU A 132 -11.01 -2.38 11.28
N ASN A 133 -12.26 -1.94 11.38
CA ASN A 133 -13.00 -1.81 12.63
C ASN A 133 -13.99 -2.96 12.87
N ASN A 134 -14.04 -3.93 11.96
CA ASN A 134 -14.93 -5.09 12.10
C ASN A 134 -14.36 -6.08 13.13
N PRO A 135 -15.12 -6.46 14.17
CA PRO A 135 -14.68 -7.39 15.19
C PRO A 135 -14.39 -8.81 14.70
N ALA A 136 -14.83 -9.18 13.48
CA ALA A 136 -14.46 -10.44 12.85
C ALA A 136 -13.11 -10.34 12.11
N VAL A 137 -12.77 -9.17 11.54
CA VAL A 137 -11.59 -8.96 10.69
C VAL A 137 -10.36 -8.53 11.51
N ARG A 138 -10.54 -7.58 12.43
CA ARG A 138 -9.44 -6.98 13.20
C ARG A 138 -8.64 -8.00 14.02
N PRO A 139 -9.29 -8.94 14.80
CA PRO A 139 -8.56 -9.98 15.51
C PRO A 139 -7.80 -10.93 14.58
N TYR A 140 -8.33 -11.21 13.38
CA TYR A 140 -7.61 -12.02 12.39
C TYR A 140 -6.29 -11.35 11.98
N ILE A 141 -6.30 -10.04 11.69
CA ILE A 141 -5.08 -9.30 11.31
C ILE A 141 -4.04 -9.36 12.42
N VAL A 142 -4.46 -9.14 13.66
CA VAL A 142 -3.59 -9.22 14.84
C VAL A 142 -3.02 -10.64 14.99
N ALA A 143 -3.86 -11.67 14.91
CA ALA A 143 -3.47 -13.07 15.03
C ALA A 143 -2.44 -13.49 13.98
N VAL A 144 -2.59 -13.07 12.72
CA VAL A 144 -1.59 -13.36 11.66
C VAL A 144 -0.21 -12.78 12.00
N VAL A 145 -0.17 -11.58 12.57
CA VAL A 145 1.11 -10.95 12.94
C VAL A 145 1.73 -11.62 14.15
N LEU A 146 0.93 -11.97 15.16
CA LEU A 146 1.39 -12.67 16.35
C LEU A 146 1.90 -14.07 16.04
N ASP A 147 1.17 -14.81 15.23
CA ASP A 147 1.56 -16.15 14.77
C ASP A 147 2.93 -16.10 14.08
N ALA A 148 3.13 -15.16 13.14
CA ALA A 148 4.42 -14.98 12.50
C ALA A 148 5.54 -14.59 13.50
N ALA A 149 5.24 -13.71 14.46
CA ALA A 149 6.22 -13.30 15.48
C ALA A 149 6.65 -14.47 16.38
N GLN A 150 5.74 -15.39 16.70
CA GLN A 150 6.03 -16.58 17.48
C GLN A 150 6.77 -17.66 16.69
N GLN A 151 6.45 -17.81 15.40
CA GLN A 151 7.09 -18.78 14.53
C GLN A 151 8.51 -18.38 14.13
N PHE A 152 8.81 -17.08 14.06
CA PHE A 152 10.11 -16.55 13.63
C PHE A 152 10.72 -15.61 14.69
N PRO A 153 10.98 -16.10 15.92
CA PRO A 153 11.50 -15.25 17.00
C PRO A 153 12.90 -14.68 16.73
N GLU A 154 13.62 -15.26 15.77
CA GLU A 154 14.94 -14.79 15.33
C GLU A 154 14.86 -13.62 14.34
N ALA A 155 13.69 -13.27 13.79
CA ALA A 155 13.56 -12.13 12.91
C ALA A 155 13.78 -10.81 13.66
N ASP A 156 14.57 -9.90 13.10
CA ASP A 156 14.80 -8.56 13.67
C ASP A 156 13.55 -7.67 13.59
N GLY A 157 12.62 -7.96 12.67
CA GLY A 157 11.38 -7.21 12.58
C GLY A 157 10.36 -7.78 11.60
N LEU A 158 9.13 -7.29 11.75
CA LEU A 158 8.00 -7.56 10.88
C LEU A 158 7.60 -6.27 10.15
N PHE A 159 7.55 -6.33 8.84
CA PHE A 159 7.09 -5.23 7.99
C PHE A 159 5.70 -5.52 7.48
N LEU A 160 4.74 -4.70 7.91
CA LEU A 160 3.36 -4.90 7.54
C LEU A 160 3.02 -4.12 6.29
N ASP A 161 2.59 -4.83 5.27
CA ASP A 161 2.08 -4.27 4.03
C ASP A 161 0.54 -4.35 4.01
N TRP A 162 -0.11 -3.39 3.38
CA TRP A 162 -1.58 -3.34 3.22
C TRP A 162 -2.39 -3.14 4.53
N VAL A 163 -1.78 -2.85 5.68
CA VAL A 163 -2.52 -2.51 6.91
C VAL A 163 -2.96 -1.04 6.83
N GLU A 164 -3.72 -0.75 5.79
CA GLU A 164 -4.24 0.56 5.43
C GLU A 164 -5.47 0.38 4.51
N TYR A 165 -6.28 1.41 4.30
CA TYR A 165 -7.33 1.35 3.27
C TYR A 165 -6.71 1.42 1.88
N THR A 166 -7.32 0.72 0.92
CA THR A 166 -6.84 0.75 -0.48
C THR A 166 -7.12 2.10 -1.15
N VAL A 167 -6.43 2.38 -2.26
CA VAL A 167 -6.60 3.62 -3.05
C VAL A 167 -6.55 3.35 -4.55
N TYR A 168 -6.71 2.10 -4.98
CA TYR A 168 -6.66 1.77 -6.40
C TYR A 168 -7.92 2.17 -7.17
N ASP A 169 -9.04 2.22 -6.49
CA ASP A 169 -10.31 2.71 -7.02
C ASP A 169 -10.63 4.07 -6.37
N LEU A 170 -11.13 5.03 -7.14
CA LEU A 170 -11.51 6.34 -6.60
C LEU A 170 -12.53 6.20 -5.44
N ARG A 171 -13.40 5.20 -5.52
CA ARG A 171 -14.38 4.88 -4.46
C ARG A 171 -13.72 4.54 -3.12
N ASP A 172 -12.52 3.98 -3.13
CA ASP A 172 -11.79 3.56 -1.92
C ASP A 172 -11.47 4.72 -1.00
N HIS A 173 -11.30 5.94 -1.55
CA HIS A 173 -11.10 7.13 -0.74
C HIS A 173 -12.28 7.40 0.20
N PHE A 174 -13.48 6.95 -0.15
CA PHE A 174 -14.73 7.10 0.60
C PHE A 174 -15.06 5.88 1.49
N ALA A 175 -14.28 4.83 1.44
CA ALA A 175 -14.43 3.69 2.33
C ALA A 175 -13.71 3.95 3.67
N CYS A 176 -14.23 3.51 4.82
CA CYS A 176 -15.36 2.64 5.01
C CYS A 176 -16.46 3.35 5.80
N THR A 177 -17.71 3.23 5.34
CA THR A 177 -18.89 3.84 6.01
C THR A 177 -19.82 2.79 6.63
N CYS A 178 -19.34 1.59 6.93
CA CYS A 178 -20.11 0.50 7.50
C CYS A 178 -20.55 0.74 8.96
N PRO A 179 -21.48 -0.04 9.51
CA PRO A 179 -21.93 0.10 10.90
C PRO A 179 -20.82 -0.09 11.95
N HIS A 180 -19.75 -0.85 11.65
CA HIS A 180 -18.61 -1.01 12.55
C HIS A 180 -17.80 0.27 12.65
N CYS A 181 -17.60 0.98 11.53
CA CYS A 181 -16.96 2.29 11.52
C CYS A 181 -17.81 3.33 12.25
N ALA A 182 -19.14 3.31 12.09
CA ALA A 182 -20.05 4.18 12.83
C ALA A 182 -19.89 4.03 14.35
N ARG A 183 -19.91 2.79 14.85
CA ARG A 183 -19.73 2.51 16.28
C ARG A 183 -18.35 2.93 16.80
N ALA A 184 -17.29 2.63 16.04
CA ALA A 184 -15.94 3.03 16.40
C ALA A 184 -15.79 4.56 16.46
N ALA A 185 -16.30 5.28 15.45
CA ALA A 185 -16.25 6.73 15.39
C ALA A 185 -16.98 7.37 16.58
N GLN A 186 -18.19 6.91 16.90
CA GLN A 186 -18.94 7.37 18.06
C GLN A 186 -18.19 7.10 19.39
N ALA A 187 -17.64 5.90 19.54
CA ALA A 187 -16.87 5.53 20.73
C ALA A 187 -15.59 6.37 20.91
N TRP A 188 -15.04 6.91 19.83
CA TRP A 188 -13.85 7.77 19.85
C TRP A 188 -14.19 9.26 19.83
N GLY A 189 -15.48 9.64 19.95
CA GLY A 189 -15.95 11.01 20.07
C GLY A 189 -16.08 11.78 18.77
N TYR A 190 -16.11 11.09 17.63
CA TYR A 190 -16.40 11.71 16.33
C TYR A 190 -17.92 11.93 16.17
N ASP A 191 -18.27 13.03 15.55
CA ASP A 191 -19.63 13.28 15.04
C ASP A 191 -19.82 12.50 13.72
N TRP A 192 -20.27 11.25 13.85
CA TRP A 192 -20.44 10.37 12.70
C TRP A 192 -21.51 10.85 11.73
N GLU A 193 -22.56 11.51 12.21
CA GLU A 193 -23.62 12.04 11.36
C GLU A 193 -23.08 13.15 10.46
N ARG A 194 -22.26 14.05 11.03
CA ARG A 194 -21.57 15.09 10.26
C ARG A 194 -20.60 14.47 9.25
N ILE A 195 -19.81 13.51 9.66
CA ILE A 195 -18.89 12.77 8.76
C ILE A 195 -19.68 12.21 7.59
N LEU A 196 -20.71 11.43 7.87
CA LEU A 196 -21.46 10.72 6.83
C LEU A 196 -22.19 11.67 5.88
N ARG A 197 -22.74 12.78 6.40
CA ARG A 197 -23.36 13.83 5.59
C ARG A 197 -22.37 14.42 4.58
N ASP A 198 -21.18 14.82 5.05
CA ASP A 198 -20.20 15.51 4.20
C ASP A 198 -19.52 14.53 3.23
N VAL A 199 -19.25 13.30 3.65
CA VAL A 199 -18.74 12.22 2.78
C VAL A 199 -19.75 11.91 1.67
N ARG A 200 -21.06 11.81 1.98
CA ARG A 200 -22.10 11.60 0.98
C ARG A 200 -22.25 12.80 0.05
N ALA A 201 -22.18 14.02 0.58
CA ALA A 201 -22.28 15.23 -0.25
C ALA A 201 -21.13 15.29 -1.29
N LEU A 202 -19.90 14.93 -0.92
CA LEU A 202 -18.77 14.84 -1.84
C LEU A 202 -18.94 13.66 -2.81
N TRP A 203 -19.39 12.51 -2.36
CA TRP A 203 -19.72 11.36 -3.20
C TRP A 203 -20.74 11.72 -4.27
N ASP A 204 -21.85 12.32 -3.88
CA ASP A 204 -22.90 12.77 -4.79
C ASP A 204 -22.40 13.84 -5.76
N ARG A 205 -21.44 14.69 -5.33
CA ARG A 205 -20.84 15.70 -6.20
C ARG A 205 -20.00 15.04 -7.30
N LEU A 206 -19.25 14.00 -6.99
CA LEU A 206 -18.47 13.26 -7.99
C LEU A 206 -19.33 12.61 -9.08
N HIS A 207 -20.60 12.30 -8.79
CA HIS A 207 -21.55 11.77 -9.77
C HIS A 207 -22.23 12.84 -10.62
N ARG A 208 -21.91 14.13 -10.43
CA ARG A 208 -22.56 15.27 -11.10
C ARG A 208 -21.55 16.35 -11.50
N LEU A 209 -20.34 15.93 -11.84
CA LEU A 209 -19.29 16.86 -12.27
C LEU A 209 -19.53 17.38 -13.67
N ASP A 210 -19.19 18.66 -13.88
CA ASP A 210 -19.07 19.29 -15.18
C ASP A 210 -17.66 19.87 -15.41
N ALA A 211 -17.44 20.51 -16.54
CA ALA A 211 -16.13 21.09 -16.88
C ALA A 211 -15.74 22.23 -15.91
N GLN A 212 -16.69 23.00 -15.40
CA GLN A 212 -16.42 24.09 -14.45
C GLN A 212 -15.97 23.53 -13.09
N ASP A 213 -16.53 22.40 -12.69
CA ASP A 213 -16.09 21.70 -11.49
C ASP A 213 -14.63 21.23 -11.59
N LEU A 214 -14.24 20.70 -12.75
CA LEU A 214 -12.85 20.29 -12.99
C LEU A 214 -11.89 21.49 -12.87
N GLU A 215 -12.22 22.62 -13.47
CA GLU A 215 -11.45 23.86 -13.36
C GLU A 215 -11.38 24.36 -11.91
N ARG A 216 -12.49 24.24 -11.14
CA ARG A 216 -12.52 24.56 -9.72
C ARG A 216 -11.62 23.66 -8.90
N ILE A 217 -11.63 22.34 -9.14
CA ILE A 217 -10.76 21.36 -8.47
C ILE A 217 -9.28 21.66 -8.76
N GLN A 218 -8.91 21.98 -10.01
CA GLN A 218 -7.55 22.38 -10.34
C GLN A 218 -7.11 23.64 -9.58
N ARG A 219 -8.01 24.60 -9.42
CA ARG A 219 -7.75 25.81 -8.64
C ARG A 219 -7.55 25.49 -7.14
N ILE A 220 -8.40 24.61 -6.59
CA ILE A 220 -8.28 24.13 -5.20
C ILE A 220 -6.92 23.44 -5.00
N ALA A 221 -6.48 22.59 -5.92
CA ALA A 221 -5.19 21.91 -5.83
C ALA A 221 -3.97 22.87 -5.84
N ARG A 222 -4.13 24.08 -6.39
CA ARG A 222 -3.04 25.06 -6.55
C ARG A 222 -3.10 26.24 -5.59
N THR A 223 -4.24 26.46 -4.93
CA THR A 223 -4.51 27.69 -4.15
C THR A 223 -4.88 27.37 -2.70
N PRO A 224 -4.01 27.66 -1.73
CA PRO A 224 -4.29 27.33 -0.32
C PRO A 224 -5.61 27.87 0.21
N SER A 225 -6.01 29.09 -0.18
CA SER A 225 -7.30 29.69 0.26
C SER A 225 -8.51 28.91 -0.26
N ALA A 226 -8.46 28.40 -1.50
CA ALA A 226 -9.54 27.59 -2.06
C ALA A 226 -9.62 26.19 -1.39
N LEU A 227 -8.48 25.65 -0.98
CA LEU A 227 -8.45 24.42 -0.18
C LEU A 227 -9.08 24.65 1.20
N LEU A 228 -8.77 25.78 1.87
CA LEU A 228 -9.40 26.13 3.14
C LEU A 228 -10.91 26.28 3.02
N GLU A 229 -11.41 26.92 1.97
CA GLU A 229 -12.84 27.01 1.69
C GLU A 229 -13.50 25.64 1.56
N LEU A 230 -12.85 24.70 0.82
CA LEU A 230 -13.34 23.31 0.68
C LEU A 230 -13.44 22.64 2.05
N LEU A 231 -12.40 22.74 2.87
CA LEU A 231 -12.36 22.12 4.20
C LEU A 231 -13.38 22.73 5.17
N GLN A 232 -13.65 24.03 5.05
CA GLN A 232 -14.72 24.71 5.81
C GLN A 232 -16.11 24.30 5.36
N THR A 233 -16.29 24.04 4.07
CA THR A 233 -17.57 23.59 3.48
C THR A 233 -17.89 22.15 3.88
N TYR A 234 -16.86 21.29 3.98
CA TYR A 234 -17.00 19.86 4.28
C TYR A 234 -16.11 19.45 5.48
N PRO A 235 -16.35 19.99 6.69
CA PRO A 235 -15.52 19.67 7.85
C PRO A 235 -15.56 18.18 8.23
N GLY A 236 -16.68 17.50 8.00
CA GLY A 236 -16.81 16.07 8.23
C GLY A 236 -15.91 15.22 7.32
N TRP A 237 -15.52 15.71 6.14
CA TRP A 237 -14.53 15.04 5.31
C TRP A 237 -13.15 15.00 5.99
N LEU A 238 -12.73 16.11 6.59
CA LEU A 238 -11.46 16.14 7.34
C LEU A 238 -11.51 15.21 8.55
N ASP A 239 -12.63 15.18 9.26
CA ASP A 239 -12.83 14.26 10.38
C ASP A 239 -12.84 12.79 9.91
N PHE A 240 -13.38 12.50 8.72
CA PHE A 240 -13.33 11.17 8.12
C PHE A 240 -11.89 10.72 7.85
N LEU A 241 -11.05 11.59 7.29
CA LEU A 241 -9.63 11.29 7.07
C LEU A 241 -8.88 11.06 8.39
N ARG A 242 -9.18 11.87 9.42
CA ARG A 242 -8.63 11.67 10.78
C ARG A 242 -9.08 10.35 11.39
N PHE A 243 -10.37 10.02 11.27
CA PHE A 243 -10.94 8.75 11.74
C PHE A 243 -10.24 7.54 11.05
N LYS A 244 -10.02 7.59 9.73
CA LYS A 244 -9.26 6.54 9.02
C LYS A 244 -7.83 6.44 9.56
N GLY A 245 -7.15 7.57 9.77
CA GLY A 245 -5.81 7.63 10.37
C GLY A 245 -5.78 7.01 11.78
N GLU A 246 -6.76 7.36 12.61
CA GLU A 246 -6.90 6.79 13.95
C GLU A 246 -7.19 5.29 13.92
N THR A 247 -8.05 4.82 13.00
CA THR A 247 -8.35 3.39 12.81
C THR A 247 -7.08 2.58 12.55
N VAL A 248 -6.27 3.03 11.60
CA VAL A 248 -5.01 2.35 11.22
C VAL A 248 -4.00 2.43 12.36
N THR A 249 -3.81 3.61 12.95
CA THR A 249 -2.87 3.80 14.06
C THR A 249 -3.22 2.93 15.28
N ARG A 250 -4.50 2.85 15.66
CA ARG A 250 -4.97 1.99 16.75
C ARG A 250 -4.76 0.50 16.45
N LEU A 251 -4.90 0.08 15.19
CA LEU A 251 -4.60 -1.30 14.81
C LEU A 251 -3.10 -1.61 14.95
N TYR A 252 -2.21 -0.73 14.49
CA TYR A 252 -0.77 -0.87 14.71
C TYR A 252 -0.40 -0.87 16.21
N ALA A 253 -1.03 0.00 17.00
CA ALA A 253 -0.81 0.05 18.45
C ALA A 253 -1.24 -1.23 19.15
N GLU A 254 -2.38 -1.80 18.75
CA GLU A 254 -2.85 -3.10 19.25
C GLU A 254 -1.89 -4.23 18.86
N ILE A 255 -1.47 -4.29 17.60
CA ILE A 255 -0.47 -5.26 17.15
C ILE A 255 0.81 -5.13 18.00
N ARG A 256 1.36 -3.93 18.18
CA ARG A 256 2.56 -3.71 19.01
C ARG A 256 2.35 -4.16 20.46
N GLN A 257 1.22 -3.81 21.05
CA GLN A 257 0.88 -4.22 22.41
C GLN A 257 0.84 -5.75 22.54
N GLN A 258 0.17 -6.43 21.62
CA GLN A 258 0.07 -7.89 21.64
C GLN A 258 1.42 -8.57 21.37
N MET A 259 2.25 -8.04 20.45
CA MET A 259 3.63 -8.50 20.27
C MET A 259 4.45 -8.38 21.57
N ASN A 260 4.29 -7.29 22.31
CA ASN A 260 4.98 -7.09 23.57
C ASN A 260 4.52 -8.10 24.64
N VAL A 261 3.21 -8.36 24.74
CA VAL A 261 2.63 -9.37 25.64
C VAL A 261 3.14 -10.77 25.27
N ALA A 262 3.27 -11.07 24.00
CA ALA A 262 3.83 -12.35 23.49
C ALA A 262 5.36 -12.47 23.63
N GLY A 263 6.05 -11.45 24.19
CA GLY A 263 7.50 -11.47 24.38
C GLY A 263 8.35 -10.96 23.22
N ALA A 264 7.74 -10.56 22.09
CA ALA A 264 8.43 -10.05 20.90
C ALA A 264 8.78 -8.54 21.02
N THR A 265 9.27 -8.12 22.19
CA THR A 265 9.52 -6.69 22.52
C THR A 265 10.67 -6.09 21.72
N ARG A 266 11.65 -6.89 21.29
CA ARG A 266 12.83 -6.45 20.53
C ARG A 266 12.59 -6.43 19.03
N MET A 267 11.57 -7.13 18.55
CA MET A 267 11.25 -7.24 17.12
C MET A 267 10.71 -5.90 16.62
N GLU A 268 11.32 -5.35 15.57
CA GLU A 268 10.87 -4.12 14.92
C GLU A 268 9.47 -4.33 14.33
N LEU A 269 8.59 -3.34 14.50
CA LEU A 269 7.33 -3.23 13.76
C LEU A 269 7.47 -2.10 12.76
N GLY A 270 7.43 -2.42 11.48
CA GLY A 270 7.54 -1.45 10.38
C GLY A 270 6.23 -1.35 9.59
N ALA A 271 5.88 -0.13 9.19
CA ALA A 271 4.67 0.15 8.41
C ALA A 271 5.01 0.52 6.96
N ASN A 272 4.61 -0.34 6.00
CA ASN A 272 4.67 -0.04 4.57
C ASN A 272 3.35 0.58 4.15
N GLY A 273 3.35 1.81 3.64
CA GLY A 273 2.11 2.49 3.30
C GLY A 273 2.21 3.38 2.07
N TRP A 274 1.08 3.88 1.63
CA TRP A 274 1.01 4.80 0.50
C TRP A 274 1.74 6.11 0.80
N ALA A 275 2.44 6.62 -0.21
CA ALA A 275 3.03 7.96 -0.17
C ALA A 275 1.94 9.05 -0.26
N PRO A 276 2.21 10.29 0.19
CA PRO A 276 1.31 11.42 -0.04
C PRO A 276 0.95 11.60 -1.53
N PRO A 277 -0.27 12.07 -1.84
CA PRO A 277 -1.37 12.40 -0.93
C PRO A 277 -2.21 11.17 -0.52
N PHE A 278 -1.95 10.00 -1.07
CA PHE A 278 -2.75 8.78 -0.87
C PHE A 278 -2.75 8.31 0.58
N ASN A 279 -1.66 8.56 1.33
CA ASN A 279 -1.53 8.19 2.73
C ASN A 279 -2.69 8.75 3.59
N ARG A 280 -3.21 9.93 3.28
CA ARG A 280 -4.30 10.56 4.04
C ARG A 280 -5.60 9.78 3.90
N SER A 281 -5.94 9.38 2.68
CA SER A 281 -7.16 8.62 2.41
C SER A 281 -6.99 7.12 2.68
N SER A 282 -5.77 6.58 2.67
CA SER A 282 -5.51 5.20 3.10
C SER A 282 -5.45 5.04 4.63
N GLY A 283 -5.42 6.14 5.38
CA GLY A 283 -5.31 6.12 6.84
C GLY A 283 -3.87 5.96 7.37
N MET A 284 -2.85 6.05 6.50
CA MET A 284 -1.45 6.04 6.91
C MET A 284 -1.06 7.42 7.47
N ASP A 285 -1.44 7.69 8.70
CA ASP A 285 -0.97 8.86 9.43
C ASP A 285 0.45 8.62 9.95
N TYR A 286 1.44 8.96 9.14
CA TYR A 286 2.86 8.77 9.49
C TYR A 286 3.27 9.53 10.76
N ARG A 287 2.61 10.65 11.07
CA ARG A 287 2.83 11.38 12.32
C ARG A 287 2.43 10.56 13.55
N ALA A 288 1.27 9.93 13.50
CA ALA A 288 0.78 9.08 14.59
C ALA A 288 1.53 7.75 14.66
N LEU A 289 1.76 7.12 13.50
CA LEU A 289 2.50 5.84 13.40
C LEU A 289 3.95 5.96 13.91
N ALA A 290 4.57 7.14 13.82
CA ALA A 290 5.90 7.39 14.38
C ALA A 290 5.98 7.22 15.91
N GLY A 291 4.86 7.18 16.61
CA GLY A 291 4.78 6.85 18.04
C GLY A 291 4.60 5.36 18.35
N VAL A 292 4.39 4.54 17.32
CA VAL A 292 4.05 3.12 17.46
C VAL A 292 5.06 2.21 16.75
N CYS A 293 5.45 2.59 15.53
CA CYS A 293 6.35 1.81 14.67
C CYS A 293 7.80 2.29 14.79
N GLN A 294 8.75 1.36 14.68
CA GLN A 294 10.19 1.67 14.67
C GLN A 294 10.65 2.13 13.29
N SER A 295 9.87 1.86 12.25
CA SER A 295 10.09 2.44 10.92
C SER A 295 8.78 2.62 10.15
N VAL A 296 8.79 3.61 9.23
CA VAL A 296 7.75 3.80 8.23
C VAL A 296 8.35 3.81 6.84
N ARG A 297 7.60 3.32 5.85
CA ARG A 297 8.09 3.14 4.49
C ARG A 297 7.07 3.59 3.47
N PRO A 298 7.13 4.86 3.03
CA PRO A 298 6.31 5.34 1.92
C PRO A 298 6.68 4.62 0.62
N LYS A 299 5.67 4.02 -0.03
CA LYS A 299 5.80 3.27 -1.28
C LYS A 299 6.04 4.20 -2.46
N LEU A 300 7.21 4.14 -3.07
CA LEU A 300 7.52 4.78 -4.35
C LEU A 300 7.20 3.84 -5.52
N TYR A 301 5.95 3.41 -5.61
CA TYR A 301 5.46 2.51 -6.67
C TYR A 301 4.95 3.33 -7.85
N THR A 302 5.86 4.01 -8.52
CA THR A 302 5.53 4.98 -9.56
C THR A 302 4.85 4.36 -10.79
N PHE A 303 4.97 3.06 -10.99
CA PHE A 303 4.18 2.36 -12.02
C PHE A 303 2.68 2.33 -11.69
N HIS A 304 2.30 2.26 -10.40
CA HIS A 304 0.91 2.46 -10.00
C HIS A 304 0.48 3.93 -10.15
N TRP A 305 1.36 4.89 -9.84
CA TRP A 305 1.04 6.31 -10.03
C TRP A 305 0.78 6.63 -11.50
N SER A 306 1.41 5.89 -12.43
CA SER A 306 1.22 6.05 -13.85
C SER A 306 -0.20 5.68 -14.31
N VAL A 307 -0.90 4.79 -13.62
CA VAL A 307 -2.21 4.28 -14.06
C VAL A 307 -3.39 4.85 -13.26
N LEU A 308 -3.16 5.37 -12.05
CA LEU A 308 -4.24 5.91 -11.20
C LEU A 308 -5.04 7.03 -11.87
N PRO A 309 -4.44 8.01 -12.59
CA PRO A 309 -5.22 9.03 -13.31
C PRO A 309 -6.18 8.42 -14.35
N ARG A 310 -5.79 7.34 -15.03
CA ARG A 310 -6.66 6.62 -15.96
C ARG A 310 -7.81 5.93 -15.25
N TRP A 311 -7.53 5.13 -14.22
CA TRP A 311 -8.58 4.38 -13.52
C TRP A 311 -9.61 5.31 -12.88
N TYR A 312 -9.15 6.37 -12.22
CA TYR A 312 -10.05 7.37 -11.64
C TYR A 312 -10.81 8.16 -12.71
N GLY A 313 -10.11 8.53 -13.79
CA GLY A 313 -10.71 9.27 -14.88
C GLY A 313 -11.75 8.48 -15.66
N GLN A 314 -11.50 7.18 -15.90
CA GLN A 314 -12.48 6.30 -16.55
C GLN A 314 -13.74 6.17 -15.71
N LEU A 315 -13.60 5.95 -14.39
CA LEU A 315 -14.74 5.88 -13.48
C LEU A 315 -15.52 7.21 -13.42
N LEU A 316 -14.82 8.34 -13.34
CA LEU A 316 -15.47 9.65 -13.35
C LEU A 316 -16.21 9.93 -14.67
N ARG A 317 -15.69 9.46 -15.81
CA ARG A 317 -16.40 9.57 -17.10
C ARG A 317 -17.56 8.59 -17.23
N GLU A 318 -17.48 7.43 -16.60
CA GLU A 318 -18.62 6.52 -16.49
C GLU A 318 -19.78 7.19 -15.75
N TRP A 319 -19.49 7.88 -14.66
CA TRP A 319 -20.50 8.65 -13.92
C TRP A 319 -20.93 9.95 -14.62
N ASN A 320 -20.04 10.58 -15.38
CA ASN A 320 -20.24 11.89 -16.03
C ASN A 320 -19.75 11.84 -17.48
N PRO A 321 -20.51 11.27 -18.42
CA PRO A 321 -20.04 11.02 -19.79
C PRO A 321 -19.63 12.27 -20.59
N GLY A 322 -20.09 13.45 -20.17
CA GLY A 322 -19.78 14.74 -20.82
C GLY A 322 -18.41 15.35 -20.45
N LEU A 323 -17.64 14.75 -19.53
CA LEU A 323 -16.38 15.33 -19.11
C LEU A 323 -15.30 15.23 -20.21
N PRO A 324 -14.62 16.35 -20.54
CA PRO A 324 -13.52 16.36 -21.51
C PRO A 324 -12.30 15.58 -20.94
N GLU A 325 -11.79 14.62 -21.70
CA GLU A 325 -10.74 13.70 -21.26
C GLU A 325 -9.46 14.41 -20.80
N SER A 326 -8.94 15.34 -21.61
CA SER A 326 -7.69 16.04 -21.27
C SER A 326 -7.85 16.90 -20.02
N LEU A 327 -8.95 17.66 -19.91
CA LEU A 327 -9.24 18.49 -18.74
C LEU A 327 -9.37 17.64 -17.45
N LEU A 328 -10.03 16.48 -17.56
CA LEU A 328 -10.18 15.55 -16.45
C LEU A 328 -8.82 15.00 -15.98
N LEU A 329 -7.97 14.58 -16.91
CA LEU A 329 -6.63 14.08 -16.60
C LEU A 329 -5.73 15.18 -16.04
N ASP A 330 -5.79 16.40 -16.59
CA ASP A 330 -5.10 17.57 -16.03
C ASP A 330 -5.51 17.83 -14.58
N THR A 331 -6.80 17.69 -14.29
CA THR A 331 -7.37 17.85 -12.95
C THR A 331 -6.87 16.77 -12.00
N LEU A 332 -6.88 15.50 -12.42
CA LEU A 332 -6.43 14.37 -11.62
C LEU A 332 -4.93 14.44 -11.33
N VAL A 333 -4.11 14.74 -12.33
CA VAL A 333 -2.65 14.89 -12.14
C VAL A 333 -2.35 16.02 -11.15
N ALA A 334 -3.08 17.14 -11.21
CA ALA A 334 -2.92 18.23 -10.25
C ALA A 334 -3.39 17.85 -8.84
N ALA A 335 -4.55 17.20 -8.72
CA ALA A 335 -5.12 16.82 -7.43
C ALA A 335 -4.32 15.71 -6.72
N LEU A 336 -3.68 14.81 -7.49
CA LEU A 336 -2.83 13.73 -6.98
C LEU A 336 -1.37 14.16 -6.79
N ASP A 337 -1.03 15.40 -7.12
CA ASP A 337 0.34 15.90 -7.08
C ASP A 337 1.32 14.95 -7.80
N LEU A 338 1.01 14.65 -9.06
CA LEU A 338 1.80 13.76 -9.91
C LEU A 338 2.33 14.50 -11.16
N PRO A 339 3.20 15.53 -11.00
CA PRO A 339 3.72 16.27 -12.15
C PRO A 339 4.41 15.34 -13.14
N ASP A 340 4.07 15.51 -14.43
CA ASP A 340 4.59 14.76 -15.57
C ASP A 340 4.83 15.67 -16.79
N ASP A 341 5.39 15.10 -17.87
CA ASP A 341 5.67 15.82 -19.12
C ASP A 341 4.66 15.49 -20.25
N VAL A 342 3.54 14.84 -19.91
CA VAL A 342 2.53 14.41 -20.87
C VAL A 342 1.66 15.60 -21.32
N SER A 343 1.58 15.85 -22.65
CA SER A 343 0.73 16.89 -23.22
C SER A 343 0.45 16.63 -24.71
N PRO A 344 -0.79 16.68 -25.21
CA PRO A 344 -2.03 16.68 -24.43
C PRO A 344 -2.22 15.34 -23.71
N ARG A 345 -2.91 15.35 -22.57
CA ARG A 345 -3.18 14.13 -21.80
C ARG A 345 -4.34 13.36 -22.39
N THR A 346 -4.14 12.05 -22.58
CA THR A 346 -5.17 11.07 -22.94
C THR A 346 -5.03 9.82 -22.07
N PHE A 347 -6.09 9.02 -21.94
CA PHE A 347 -6.02 7.77 -21.17
C PHE A 347 -4.97 6.80 -21.69
N ALA A 348 -4.63 6.86 -22.99
CA ALA A 348 -3.59 6.01 -23.57
C ALA A 348 -2.20 6.24 -22.95
N HIS A 349 -1.92 7.45 -22.45
CA HIS A 349 -0.65 7.77 -21.81
C HIS A 349 -0.54 7.25 -20.35
N TYR A 350 -1.66 6.86 -19.75
CA TYR A 350 -1.74 6.44 -18.35
C TYR A 350 -2.08 4.95 -18.25
N HIS A 351 -1.07 4.11 -18.25
CA HIS A 351 -1.17 2.65 -18.15
C HIS A 351 -0.09 2.11 -17.21
N ILE A 352 -0.11 0.84 -16.88
CA ILE A 352 1.02 0.18 -16.22
C ILE A 352 2.17 0.11 -17.23
N PRO A 353 3.31 0.79 -17.02
CA PRO A 353 4.40 0.81 -18.00
C PRO A 353 4.99 -0.58 -18.22
N ALA A 354 5.48 -0.83 -19.43
CA ALA A 354 6.32 -2.00 -19.71
C ALA A 354 7.67 -1.92 -18.93
N PRO A 355 8.40 -3.03 -18.75
CA PRO A 355 9.68 -3.02 -18.01
C PRO A 355 10.71 -2.03 -18.55
N GLU A 356 10.71 -1.80 -19.85
CA GLU A 356 11.61 -0.92 -20.59
C GLU A 356 11.08 0.50 -20.77
N GLU A 357 9.85 0.78 -20.30
CA GLU A 357 9.17 2.06 -20.45
C GLU A 357 9.36 2.94 -19.22
N ASN A 358 9.61 4.23 -19.45
CA ASN A 358 9.73 5.20 -18.37
C ASN A 358 8.35 5.52 -17.76
N HIS A 359 8.33 5.63 -16.43
CA HIS A 359 7.14 6.08 -15.71
C HIS A 359 6.97 7.59 -15.88
N PRO A 360 5.75 8.10 -16.14
CA PRO A 360 5.53 9.52 -16.45
C PRO A 360 5.89 10.49 -15.33
N ALA A 361 5.68 10.08 -14.06
CA ALA A 361 5.89 10.97 -12.91
C ALA A 361 7.35 11.45 -12.81
N ARG A 362 7.54 12.77 -12.64
CA ARG A 362 8.86 13.41 -12.55
C ARG A 362 9.56 13.12 -11.21
N PRO A 363 10.92 13.20 -11.18
CA PRO A 363 11.70 13.03 -9.97
C PRO A 363 11.33 13.99 -8.83
N GLU A 364 10.87 15.20 -9.13
CA GLU A 364 10.41 16.18 -8.14
C GLU A 364 9.22 15.66 -7.33
N ALA A 365 8.28 14.96 -7.99
CA ALA A 365 7.17 14.32 -7.30
C ALA A 365 7.66 13.22 -6.33
N TRP A 366 8.73 12.49 -6.69
CA TRP A 366 9.27 11.45 -5.81
C TRP A 366 9.89 12.07 -4.55
N ARG A 367 10.65 13.16 -4.74
CA ARG A 367 11.29 13.88 -3.65
C ARG A 367 10.26 14.52 -2.71
N SER A 368 9.32 15.31 -3.25
CA SER A 368 8.33 16.01 -2.43
C SER A 368 7.53 15.07 -1.52
N LYS A 369 7.16 13.90 -2.04
CA LYS A 369 6.43 12.89 -1.26
C LYS A 369 7.27 12.28 -0.13
N LEU A 370 8.57 12.05 -0.34
CA LEU A 370 9.48 11.59 0.71
C LEU A 370 9.69 12.68 1.78
N ASP A 371 9.95 13.90 1.35
CA ASP A 371 10.20 15.03 2.24
C ASP A 371 8.96 15.30 3.13
N GLU A 372 7.75 15.20 2.57
CA GLU A 372 6.51 15.34 3.34
C GLU A 372 6.39 14.26 4.44
N VAL A 373 6.75 13.01 4.14
CA VAL A 373 6.72 11.95 5.16
C VAL A 373 7.78 12.18 6.23
N VAL A 374 8.99 12.58 5.85
CA VAL A 374 10.05 12.93 6.81
C VAL A 374 9.59 14.05 7.75
N ASP A 375 8.91 15.08 7.24
CA ASP A 375 8.34 16.16 8.06
C ASP A 375 7.21 15.65 8.98
N GLN A 376 6.42 14.69 8.53
CA GLN A 376 5.37 14.08 9.36
C GLN A 376 5.96 13.26 10.52
N VAL A 377 6.98 12.45 10.29
CA VAL A 377 7.61 11.64 11.36
C VAL A 377 8.44 12.49 12.31
N ALA A 378 8.98 13.60 11.85
CA ALA A 378 9.73 14.59 12.65
C ALA A 378 10.84 13.97 13.51
N GLY A 379 11.59 13.02 12.96
CA GLY A 379 12.71 12.33 13.63
C GLY A 379 12.32 11.35 14.76
N ARG A 380 11.00 11.09 14.97
CA ARG A 380 10.54 10.20 16.05
C ARG A 380 10.65 8.72 15.70
N THR A 381 10.76 8.39 14.43
CA THR A 381 10.98 7.04 13.92
C THR A 381 11.78 7.12 12.63
N ARG A 382 12.34 6.00 12.19
CA ARG A 382 13.05 5.93 10.92
C ARG A 382 12.09 5.98 9.74
N CYS A 383 12.48 6.75 8.71
CA CYS A 383 11.74 6.85 7.46
C CYS A 383 12.60 6.30 6.32
N TYR A 384 12.16 5.22 5.70
CA TYR A 384 12.86 4.62 4.56
C TYR A 384 12.01 4.77 3.30
N ALA A 385 12.63 5.16 2.18
CA ALA A 385 11.96 5.05 0.89
C ALA A 385 11.74 3.56 0.55
N TYR A 386 10.49 3.16 0.24
CA TYR A 386 10.20 1.81 -0.23
C TYR A 386 10.08 1.82 -1.75
N ALA A 387 11.23 1.64 -2.43
CA ALA A 387 11.36 1.80 -3.86
C ALA A 387 11.16 0.48 -4.61
N HIS A 388 10.28 0.51 -5.61
CA HIS A 388 10.13 -0.63 -6.51
C HIS A 388 11.11 -0.52 -7.69
N SER A 389 11.86 -1.59 -7.96
CA SER A 389 12.89 -1.61 -9.01
C SER A 389 12.34 -1.85 -10.43
N TYR A 390 11.04 -2.03 -10.58
CA TYR A 390 10.34 -2.21 -11.87
C TYR A 390 10.36 -0.91 -12.67
N ARG A 391 11.35 -0.74 -13.53
CA ARG A 391 11.56 0.39 -14.46
C ARG A 391 12.85 0.21 -15.25
N PRO A 392 13.12 0.99 -16.33
CA PRO A 392 14.42 1.01 -17.01
C PRO A 392 15.59 1.37 -16.09
N ALA A 393 16.79 0.92 -16.41
CA ALA A 393 17.98 1.12 -15.57
C ALA A 393 18.37 2.60 -15.41
N ASP A 394 18.16 3.43 -16.44
CA ASP A 394 18.43 4.87 -16.37
C ASP A 394 17.46 5.60 -15.45
N GLN A 395 16.17 5.24 -15.50
CA GLN A 395 15.19 5.79 -14.57
C GLN A 395 15.41 5.24 -13.15
N TRP A 396 15.87 3.98 -13.01
CA TRP A 396 16.28 3.43 -11.72
C TRP A 396 17.43 4.25 -11.12
N LYS A 397 18.45 4.58 -11.93
CA LYS A 397 19.56 5.45 -11.48
C LYS A 397 19.07 6.80 -10.96
N ARG A 398 18.11 7.43 -11.65
CA ARG A 398 17.49 8.69 -11.20
C ARG A 398 16.73 8.51 -9.88
N MET A 399 15.98 7.41 -9.72
CA MET A 399 15.29 7.11 -8.47
C MET A 399 16.26 6.96 -7.30
N VAL A 400 17.33 6.20 -7.48
CA VAL A 400 18.38 6.02 -6.45
C VAL A 400 19.01 7.36 -6.08
N ALA A 401 19.28 8.24 -7.06
CA ALA A 401 19.81 9.58 -6.80
C ALA A 401 18.84 10.42 -5.96
N VAL A 402 17.55 10.45 -6.34
CA VAL A 402 16.54 11.22 -5.59
C VAL A 402 16.43 10.73 -4.15
N VAL A 403 16.41 9.41 -3.93
CA VAL A 403 16.31 8.85 -2.58
C VAL A 403 17.57 9.14 -1.76
N ARG A 404 18.77 8.94 -2.33
CA ARG A 404 20.05 9.24 -1.67
C ARG A 404 20.13 10.71 -1.24
N ASP A 405 19.69 11.61 -2.12
CA ASP A 405 19.77 13.06 -1.92
C ASP A 405 18.56 13.61 -1.14
N SER A 406 17.63 12.76 -0.69
CA SER A 406 16.51 13.10 0.19
C SER A 406 16.92 13.02 1.66
N ARG A 407 15.97 13.36 2.56
CA ARG A 407 16.19 13.35 4.02
C ARG A 407 15.80 12.03 4.69
N VAL A 408 15.54 10.96 3.92
CA VAL A 408 15.18 9.65 4.47
C VAL A 408 16.40 8.94 5.05
N ASP A 409 16.18 8.03 6.01
CA ASP A 409 17.24 7.25 6.67
C ASP A 409 17.86 6.19 5.76
N GLY A 410 17.23 5.87 4.63
CA GLY A 410 17.73 4.88 3.68
C GLY A 410 16.65 4.42 2.69
N MET A 411 16.93 3.31 2.01
CA MET A 411 16.05 2.77 0.98
C MET A 411 15.87 1.26 1.14
N TRP A 412 14.63 0.82 1.13
CA TRP A 412 14.27 -0.57 0.88
C TRP A 412 13.91 -0.75 -0.59
N VAL A 413 14.46 -1.79 -1.20
CA VAL A 413 14.23 -2.09 -2.61
C VAL A 413 13.36 -3.33 -2.73
N THR A 414 12.24 -3.21 -3.41
CA THR A 414 11.40 -4.33 -3.80
C THR A 414 11.44 -4.45 -5.32
N ARG A 415 11.60 -5.57 -5.93
CA ARG A 415 11.94 -6.88 -5.39
C ARG A 415 13.01 -7.51 -6.29
N TYR A 416 13.61 -8.61 -5.85
CA TYR A 416 14.74 -9.25 -6.53
C TYR A 416 14.47 -9.58 -8.01
N GLY A 417 13.27 -10.06 -8.36
CA GLY A 417 12.90 -10.38 -9.73
C GLY A 417 12.90 -9.21 -10.73
N TYR A 418 13.00 -7.96 -10.23
CA TYR A 418 13.14 -6.75 -11.05
C TYR A 418 14.50 -6.06 -10.87
N MET A 419 15.47 -6.74 -10.25
CA MET A 419 16.82 -6.23 -10.01
C MET A 419 17.82 -6.93 -10.92
N THR A 420 18.01 -6.42 -12.14
CA THR A 420 19.12 -6.86 -13.02
C THR A 420 20.47 -6.56 -12.38
N ASP A 421 21.54 -7.20 -12.86
CA ASP A 421 22.90 -6.93 -12.36
C ASP A 421 23.30 -5.48 -12.60
N ALA A 422 22.88 -4.88 -13.72
CA ALA A 422 23.09 -3.45 -13.99
C ALA A 422 22.45 -2.56 -12.91
N LYS A 423 21.21 -2.88 -12.46
CA LYS A 423 20.55 -2.14 -11.38
C LYS A 423 21.22 -2.33 -10.03
N LEU A 424 21.74 -3.55 -9.75
CA LEU A 424 22.54 -3.81 -8.55
C LEU A 424 23.85 -3.01 -8.54
N HIS A 425 24.56 -2.94 -9.68
CA HIS A 425 25.76 -2.11 -9.82
C HIS A 425 25.46 -0.64 -9.61
N ILE A 426 24.39 -0.10 -10.23
CA ILE A 426 23.94 1.28 -9.99
C ILE A 426 23.76 1.53 -8.49
N LEU A 427 23.06 0.62 -7.79
CA LEU A 427 22.84 0.76 -6.35
C LEU A 427 24.14 0.73 -5.57
N ALA A 428 25.03 -0.23 -5.87
CA ALA A 428 26.34 -0.36 -5.20
C ALA A 428 27.23 0.85 -5.41
N ASP A 429 27.22 1.45 -6.60
CA ASP A 429 28.06 2.61 -6.94
C ASP A 429 27.54 3.91 -6.32
N MET A 430 26.20 4.06 -6.22
CA MET A 430 25.59 5.29 -5.74
C MET A 430 25.32 5.30 -4.24
N TRP A 431 25.35 4.15 -3.56
CA TRP A 431 25.05 4.00 -2.13
C TRP A 431 26.27 3.52 -1.34
N ARG A 432 27.41 4.16 -1.58
CA ARG A 432 28.66 3.92 -0.83
C ARG A 432 28.78 4.83 0.39
#